data_c7afaa15e42aed2e0be2b277448d2080
#
_entry.id   c7afaa15e42aed2e0be2b277448d2080
#
_cell.length_a   1.000
_cell.length_b   1.000
_cell.length_c   1.000
_cell.angle_alpha   90.00
_cell.angle_beta   90.00
_cell.angle_gamma   90.00
#
_symmetry.space_group_name_H-M   'P 1'
#
loop_
_entity.id
_entity.type
_entity.pdbx_description
1 polymer ?
#
loop_
_entity_poly.entity_id
_entity_poly.type
_entity_poly.pdbx_seq_one_letter_code
_entity_poly.pdbx_strand_id
1 'polypeptide(L)'
;MENQYQYFKRDISWLSFNYRVLLEAEDDTLPLYERINFISIYSSNLEEFYKIRVADHKAIATGAAQSDEETVQSTIELVDAINLEVNRQMEDRIRIYEQKILPALKKNHIIFYQSRNVEPFHRDFVRRFFREEIFPFLQPVPVSKDKVISFLRDNRLYLAVRLHLKGLPPGAPGRTQYFVMKQPYSKVPRFIELPKVGNNYYLMFIEDIIKANLDVIFPGYDVDSSYCIKISRDADILIDDAANTSEIIEQVKTKVKKRKIGDVCRFVYDRAMPQDFLDYLIDAFHIDRRELVPGDKHLNLEDLRHLPNPNPNIHPIRKPQPMKLTCLNERESIFQYVEKKDLLLHYPYHSFEHFTHFLYEAVHEPTVREIMVTQYRVAENSAVINTLIAAAQNGKKVTVFVELKARFDEENNLATAEMMKASG
;
A
#
# COMPACT_ATOMS: atom_id res chain seq x y z
N MET A 1 -1.18 -13.30 -47.44
CA MET A 1 -2.09 -12.46 -46.63
C MET A 1 -1.75 -12.78 -45.19
N GLU A 2 -0.92 -11.96 -44.57
CA GLU A 2 -0.68 -12.06 -43.13
C GLU A 2 -1.96 -11.67 -42.42
N ASN A 3 -2.55 -12.60 -41.66
CA ASN A 3 -3.66 -12.30 -40.77
C ASN A 3 -3.16 -11.31 -39.74
N GLN A 4 -3.42 -10.03 -39.95
CA GLN A 4 -3.13 -8.99 -38.97
C GLN A 4 -4.14 -9.15 -37.82
N TYR A 5 -3.76 -9.94 -36.81
CA TYR A 5 -4.53 -10.03 -35.59
C TYR A 5 -4.45 -8.70 -34.83
N GLN A 6 -5.59 -8.18 -34.46
CA GLN A 6 -5.67 -6.99 -33.63
C GLN A 6 -5.61 -7.41 -32.14
N TYR A 7 -4.51 -7.11 -31.47
CA TYR A 7 -4.33 -7.42 -30.06
C TYR A 7 -4.78 -6.25 -29.18
N PHE A 8 -5.45 -6.57 -28.09
CA PHE A 8 -5.72 -5.58 -27.04
C PHE A 8 -4.43 -5.19 -26.33
N LYS A 9 -4.25 -3.89 -26.08
CA LYS A 9 -3.12 -3.41 -25.24
C LYS A 9 -3.31 -3.96 -23.83
N ARG A 10 -2.35 -4.77 -23.38
CA ARG A 10 -2.43 -5.53 -22.10
C ARG A 10 -2.70 -4.61 -20.91
N ASP A 11 -2.05 -3.47 -20.82
CA ASP A 11 -2.15 -2.57 -19.67
C ASP A 11 -3.50 -1.85 -19.63
N ILE A 12 -4.07 -1.48 -20.79
CA ILE A 12 -5.43 -0.94 -20.87
C ILE A 12 -6.47 -2.02 -20.53
N SER A 13 -6.25 -3.26 -20.98
CA SER A 13 -7.10 -4.39 -20.59
C SER A 13 -7.05 -4.65 -19.07
N TRP A 14 -5.87 -4.53 -18.45
CA TRP A 14 -5.72 -4.67 -17.02
C TRP A 14 -6.45 -3.55 -16.26
N LEU A 15 -6.38 -2.30 -16.70
CA LEU A 15 -7.16 -1.20 -16.13
C LEU A 15 -8.67 -1.46 -16.22
N SER A 16 -9.15 -2.04 -17.32
CA SER A 16 -10.54 -2.46 -17.46
C SER A 16 -10.92 -3.56 -16.44
N PHE A 17 -10.02 -4.50 -16.13
CA PHE A 17 -10.23 -5.47 -15.06
C PHE A 17 -10.32 -4.79 -13.70
N ASN A 18 -9.35 -3.91 -13.37
CA ASN A 18 -9.35 -3.22 -12.08
C ASN A 18 -10.58 -2.29 -11.93
N TYR A 19 -11.08 -1.73 -13.02
CA TYR A 19 -12.33 -0.96 -13.00
C TYR A 19 -13.53 -1.83 -12.57
N ARG A 20 -13.61 -3.08 -13.02
CA ARG A 20 -14.67 -4.01 -12.57
C ARG A 20 -14.57 -4.30 -11.07
N VAL A 21 -13.36 -4.35 -10.52
CA VAL A 21 -13.15 -4.43 -9.05
C VAL A 21 -13.75 -3.21 -8.35
N LEU A 22 -13.58 -2.01 -8.93
CA LEU A 22 -14.19 -0.81 -8.37
C LEU A 22 -15.71 -0.84 -8.42
N LEU A 23 -16.32 -1.40 -9.49
CA LEU A 23 -17.76 -1.48 -9.63
C LEU A 23 -18.44 -2.34 -8.57
N GLU A 24 -17.76 -3.32 -7.98
CA GLU A 24 -18.25 -4.08 -6.82
C GLU A 24 -18.56 -3.16 -5.63
N ALA A 25 -17.85 -2.04 -5.49
CA ALA A 25 -18.16 -1.05 -4.47
C ALA A 25 -19.49 -0.31 -4.70
N GLU A 26 -20.03 -0.32 -5.92
CA GLU A 26 -21.31 0.29 -6.26
C GLU A 26 -22.49 -0.69 -6.05
N ASP A 27 -22.25 -1.99 -5.98
CA ASP A 27 -23.28 -3.01 -5.82
C ASP A 27 -23.91 -2.98 -4.41
N ASP A 28 -25.15 -2.52 -4.33
CA ASP A 28 -25.90 -2.40 -3.08
C ASP A 28 -26.33 -3.76 -2.49
N THR A 29 -26.16 -4.87 -3.19
CA THR A 29 -26.41 -6.22 -2.69
C THR A 29 -25.29 -6.73 -1.77
N LEU A 30 -24.11 -6.12 -1.88
CA LEU A 30 -22.97 -6.45 -1.03
C LEU A 30 -23.04 -5.71 0.32
N PRO A 31 -22.58 -6.33 1.41
CA PRO A 31 -22.44 -5.66 2.70
C PRO A 31 -21.56 -4.43 2.61
N LEU A 32 -21.90 -3.37 3.36
CA LEU A 32 -21.27 -2.05 3.27
C LEU A 32 -19.74 -2.11 3.42
N TYR A 33 -19.22 -2.87 4.38
CA TYR A 33 -17.77 -2.96 4.61
C TYR A 33 -17.04 -3.75 3.52
N GLU A 34 -17.70 -4.68 2.83
CA GLU A 34 -17.13 -5.32 1.64
C GLU A 34 -17.04 -4.32 0.48
N ARG A 35 -18.06 -3.50 0.28
CA ARG A 35 -18.02 -2.41 -0.72
C ARG A 35 -16.88 -1.44 -0.46
N ILE A 36 -16.67 -1.06 0.80
CA ILE A 36 -15.53 -0.22 1.22
C ILE A 36 -14.20 -0.93 0.92
N ASN A 37 -14.13 -2.24 1.19
CA ASN A 37 -12.95 -3.04 0.92
C ASN A 37 -12.62 -3.11 -0.57
N PHE A 38 -13.62 -3.15 -1.47
CA PHE A 38 -13.39 -3.11 -2.93
C PHE A 38 -12.77 -1.79 -3.39
N ILE A 39 -13.11 -0.65 -2.81
CA ILE A 39 -12.39 0.62 -3.06
C ILE A 39 -10.92 0.51 -2.63
N SER A 40 -10.66 -0.14 -1.50
CA SER A 40 -9.31 -0.37 -1.02
C SER A 40 -8.51 -1.27 -1.95
N ILE A 41 -9.09 -2.39 -2.41
CA ILE A 41 -8.47 -3.32 -3.35
C ILE A 41 -8.17 -2.62 -4.69
N TYR A 42 -9.14 -1.88 -5.26
CA TYR A 42 -8.93 -1.09 -6.46
C TYR A 42 -7.74 -0.13 -6.32
N SER A 43 -7.67 0.58 -5.17
CA SER A 43 -6.63 1.57 -4.92
C SER A 43 -5.25 0.94 -4.74
N SER A 44 -5.17 -0.19 -4.05
CA SER A 44 -3.94 -0.97 -3.87
C SER A 44 -3.43 -1.54 -5.20
N ASN A 45 -4.32 -2.14 -6.00
CA ASN A 45 -4.00 -2.66 -7.32
C ASN A 45 -3.45 -1.56 -8.25
N LEU A 46 -4.08 -0.38 -8.23
CA LEU A 46 -3.62 0.74 -9.04
C LEU A 46 -2.24 1.24 -8.61
N GLU A 47 -1.96 1.29 -7.31
CA GLU A 47 -0.63 1.66 -6.78
C GLU A 47 0.45 0.68 -7.25
N GLU A 48 0.18 -0.62 -7.18
CA GLU A 48 1.10 -1.67 -7.66
C GLU A 48 1.30 -1.56 -9.19
N PHE A 49 0.24 -1.31 -9.95
CA PHE A 49 0.32 -1.13 -11.40
C PHE A 49 1.26 0.03 -11.78
N TYR A 50 1.17 1.17 -11.09
CA TYR A 50 2.08 2.30 -11.34
C TYR A 50 3.52 1.98 -10.98
N LYS A 51 3.75 1.30 -9.86
CA LYS A 51 5.10 0.95 -9.40
C LYS A 51 5.82 -0.07 -10.27
N ILE A 52 5.07 -0.87 -11.00
CA ILE A 52 5.63 -1.97 -11.80
C ILE A 52 5.51 -1.64 -13.28
N ARG A 53 4.29 -1.47 -13.80
CA ARG A 53 4.05 -1.37 -15.24
C ARG A 53 4.33 0.01 -15.78
N VAL A 54 3.80 1.04 -15.10
CA VAL A 54 3.98 2.41 -15.57
C VAL A 54 5.43 2.86 -15.37
N ALA A 55 6.12 2.40 -14.32
CA ALA A 55 7.53 2.65 -14.11
C ALA A 55 8.39 2.10 -15.26
N ASP A 56 8.16 0.84 -15.68
CA ASP A 56 8.85 0.22 -16.83
C ASP A 56 8.64 1.05 -18.12
N HIS A 57 7.39 1.43 -18.41
CA HIS A 57 7.08 2.26 -19.58
C HIS A 57 7.74 3.64 -19.51
N LYS A 58 7.77 4.25 -18.34
CA LYS A 58 8.44 5.55 -18.15
C LYS A 58 9.94 5.46 -18.36
N ALA A 59 10.59 4.39 -17.92
CA ALA A 59 12.01 4.16 -18.16
C ALA A 59 12.33 4.13 -19.67
N ILE A 60 11.46 3.52 -20.49
CA ILE A 60 11.59 3.53 -21.95
C ILE A 60 11.33 4.94 -22.50
N ALA A 61 10.22 5.57 -22.10
CA ALA A 61 9.80 6.88 -22.60
C ALA A 61 10.79 8.01 -22.29
N THR A 62 11.59 7.87 -21.22
CA THR A 62 12.61 8.86 -20.80
C THR A 62 14.01 8.54 -21.33
N GLY A 63 14.19 7.42 -22.06
CA GLY A 63 15.49 6.98 -22.56
C GLY A 63 16.40 6.35 -21.49
N ALA A 64 15.88 6.08 -20.28
CA ALA A 64 16.62 5.36 -19.25
C ALA A 64 16.82 3.89 -19.59
N ALA A 65 15.93 3.30 -20.41
CA ALA A 65 16.07 2.00 -21.02
C ALA A 65 16.36 2.17 -22.52
N GLN A 66 17.31 1.37 -23.06
CA GLN A 66 17.65 1.39 -24.48
C GLN A 66 16.47 0.87 -25.31
N SER A 67 15.98 1.70 -26.26
CA SER A 67 14.90 1.36 -27.19
C SER A 67 15.03 2.20 -28.46
N ASP A 68 14.48 1.71 -29.58
CA ASP A 68 14.39 2.49 -30.80
C ASP A 68 13.34 3.63 -30.70
N GLU A 69 13.41 4.60 -31.60
CA GLU A 69 12.53 5.78 -31.58
C GLU A 69 11.04 5.43 -31.72
N GLU A 70 10.69 4.39 -32.50
CA GLU A 70 9.32 3.96 -32.69
C GLU A 70 8.75 3.36 -31.39
N THR A 71 9.53 2.54 -30.70
CA THR A 71 9.17 1.99 -29.38
C THR A 71 9.00 3.09 -28.35
N VAL A 72 9.89 4.08 -28.32
CA VAL A 72 9.78 5.24 -27.41
C VAL A 72 8.48 6.00 -27.67
N GLN A 73 8.20 6.36 -28.94
CA GLN A 73 6.99 7.12 -29.28
C GLN A 73 5.71 6.34 -28.93
N SER A 74 5.63 5.05 -29.29
CA SER A 74 4.47 4.22 -28.97
C SER A 74 4.28 4.02 -27.45
N THR A 75 5.36 4.03 -26.70
CA THR A 75 5.33 3.93 -25.22
C THR A 75 4.82 5.23 -24.60
N ILE A 76 5.21 6.40 -25.11
CA ILE A 76 4.68 7.70 -24.67
C ILE A 76 3.15 7.72 -24.88
N GLU A 77 2.67 7.36 -26.06
CA GLU A 77 1.24 7.30 -26.34
C GLU A 77 0.49 6.32 -25.42
N LEU A 78 1.12 5.20 -25.09
CA LEU A 78 0.54 4.24 -24.14
C LEU A 78 0.43 4.82 -22.73
N VAL A 79 1.48 5.50 -22.23
CA VAL A 79 1.47 6.15 -20.91
C VAL A 79 0.40 7.23 -20.84
N ASP A 80 0.22 8.02 -21.91
CA ASP A 80 -0.84 9.02 -21.97
C ASP A 80 -2.23 8.39 -21.94
N ALA A 81 -2.43 7.31 -22.70
CA ALA A 81 -3.69 6.55 -22.68
C ALA A 81 -3.99 5.93 -21.30
N ILE A 82 -2.97 5.40 -20.63
CA ILE A 82 -3.09 4.89 -19.26
C ILE A 82 -3.53 6.02 -18.30
N ASN A 83 -2.86 7.17 -18.35
CA ASN A 83 -3.17 8.30 -17.46
C ASN A 83 -4.59 8.83 -17.71
N LEU A 84 -5.03 8.91 -18.96
CA LEU A 84 -6.39 9.32 -19.31
C LEU A 84 -7.45 8.38 -18.72
N GLU A 85 -7.26 7.06 -18.89
CA GLU A 85 -8.19 6.05 -18.37
C GLU A 85 -8.19 6.02 -16.84
N VAL A 86 -7.02 6.13 -16.21
CA VAL A 86 -6.92 6.20 -14.75
C VAL A 86 -7.64 7.42 -14.19
N ASN A 87 -7.48 8.60 -14.80
CA ASN A 87 -8.17 9.82 -14.37
C ASN A 87 -9.70 9.65 -14.43
N ARG A 88 -10.22 9.05 -15.49
CA ARG A 88 -11.65 8.72 -15.61
C ARG A 88 -12.12 7.79 -14.50
N GLN A 89 -11.38 6.70 -14.24
CA GLN A 89 -11.72 5.75 -13.18
C GLN A 89 -11.62 6.38 -11.77
N MET A 90 -10.69 7.30 -11.56
CA MET A 90 -10.56 8.05 -10.32
C MET A 90 -11.76 8.93 -10.03
N GLU A 91 -12.35 9.56 -11.06
CA GLU A 91 -13.59 10.33 -10.93
C GLU A 91 -14.77 9.42 -10.52
N ASP A 92 -14.91 8.25 -11.13
CA ASP A 92 -15.91 7.26 -10.75
C ASP A 92 -15.71 6.76 -9.31
N ARG A 93 -14.46 6.53 -8.89
CA ARG A 93 -14.14 6.15 -7.52
C ARG A 93 -14.58 7.21 -6.51
N ILE A 94 -14.33 8.49 -6.80
CA ILE A 94 -14.78 9.61 -5.97
C ILE A 94 -16.30 9.63 -5.89
N ARG A 95 -16.98 9.52 -7.03
CA ARG A 95 -18.44 9.49 -7.11
C ARG A 95 -19.02 8.33 -6.27
N ILE A 96 -18.47 7.14 -6.40
CA ILE A 96 -18.91 5.96 -5.63
C ILE A 96 -18.70 6.20 -4.14
N TYR A 97 -17.51 6.68 -3.73
CA TYR A 97 -17.20 6.94 -2.35
C TYR A 97 -18.13 7.99 -1.73
N GLU A 98 -18.28 9.16 -2.39
CA GLU A 98 -19.04 10.27 -1.85
C GLU A 98 -20.56 10.08 -1.95
N GLN A 99 -21.06 9.50 -3.06
CA GLN A 99 -22.50 9.41 -3.33
C GLN A 99 -23.12 8.07 -2.93
N LYS A 100 -22.33 7.03 -2.69
CA LYS A 100 -22.81 5.69 -2.31
C LYS A 100 -22.32 5.28 -0.93
N ILE A 101 -21.02 5.33 -0.67
CA ILE A 101 -20.43 4.80 0.58
C ILE A 101 -20.71 5.73 1.76
N LEU A 102 -20.39 7.02 1.66
CA LEU A 102 -20.62 7.96 2.77
C LEU A 102 -22.09 8.06 3.18
N PRO A 103 -23.07 8.14 2.25
CA PRO A 103 -24.49 8.09 2.61
C PRO A 103 -24.90 6.77 3.25
N ALA A 104 -24.36 5.64 2.79
CA ALA A 104 -24.64 4.32 3.36
C ALA A 104 -24.09 4.21 4.79
N LEU A 105 -22.89 4.72 5.08
CA LEU A 105 -22.36 4.82 6.45
C LEU A 105 -23.30 5.66 7.32
N LYS A 106 -23.71 6.83 6.85
CA LYS A 106 -24.63 7.72 7.58
C LYS A 106 -25.97 7.06 7.86
N LYS A 107 -26.54 6.34 6.90
CA LYS A 107 -27.79 5.56 7.07
C LYS A 107 -27.64 4.50 8.18
N ASN A 108 -26.44 3.97 8.36
CA ASN A 108 -26.09 3.03 9.42
C ASN A 108 -25.56 3.72 10.70
N HIS A 109 -25.92 4.97 10.92
CA HIS A 109 -25.51 5.76 12.09
C HIS A 109 -24.00 5.95 12.26
N ILE A 110 -23.22 5.81 11.20
CA ILE A 110 -21.78 6.11 11.21
C ILE A 110 -21.56 7.43 10.48
N ILE A 111 -21.21 8.45 11.21
CA ILE A 111 -20.88 9.78 10.69
C ILE A 111 -19.38 9.85 10.50
N PHE A 112 -18.93 9.82 9.25
CA PHE A 112 -17.52 9.93 8.93
C PHE A 112 -17.19 11.36 8.52
N TYR A 113 -16.51 12.11 9.37
CA TYR A 113 -16.08 13.46 9.07
C TYR A 113 -15.09 13.48 7.91
N GLN A 114 -15.40 14.33 6.93
CA GLN A 114 -14.60 14.48 5.70
C GLN A 114 -13.81 15.80 5.70
N SER A 115 -13.67 16.45 6.85
CA SER A 115 -12.96 17.72 6.97
C SER A 115 -12.51 17.98 8.40
N ARG A 116 -11.63 18.98 8.56
CA ARG A 116 -11.22 19.50 9.88
C ARG A 116 -12.37 20.10 10.71
N ASN A 117 -13.52 20.37 10.09
CA ASN A 117 -14.66 20.92 10.78
C ASN A 117 -15.45 19.81 11.43
N VAL A 118 -15.46 19.81 12.76
CA VAL A 118 -16.23 18.88 13.59
C VAL A 118 -17.32 19.61 14.33
N GLU A 119 -18.35 18.88 14.72
CA GLU A 119 -19.40 19.41 15.56
C GLU A 119 -18.84 19.93 16.90
N PRO A 120 -19.46 20.96 17.50
CA PRO A 120 -18.96 21.59 18.73
C PRO A 120 -18.66 20.59 19.85
N PHE A 121 -19.48 19.56 20.01
CA PHE A 121 -19.34 18.55 21.06
C PHE A 121 -18.12 17.62 20.88
N HIS A 122 -17.46 17.62 19.70
CA HIS A 122 -16.21 16.86 19.48
C HIS A 122 -14.94 17.70 19.54
N ARG A 123 -15.03 19.04 19.55
CA ARG A 123 -13.86 19.92 19.46
C ARG A 123 -12.85 19.68 20.58
N ASP A 124 -13.32 19.57 21.81
CA ASP A 124 -12.46 19.36 22.97
C ASP A 124 -11.77 17.99 22.91
N PHE A 125 -12.50 16.95 22.51
CA PHE A 125 -11.91 15.62 22.28
C PHE A 125 -10.83 15.67 21.22
N VAL A 126 -11.11 16.24 20.03
CA VAL A 126 -10.17 16.35 18.91
C VAL A 126 -8.92 17.13 19.33
N ARG A 127 -9.08 18.23 20.09
CA ARG A 127 -7.96 19.06 20.58
C ARG A 127 -7.09 18.32 21.59
N ARG A 128 -7.70 17.60 22.52
CA ARG A 128 -6.99 16.80 23.52
C ARG A 128 -6.28 15.63 22.88
N PHE A 129 -6.98 14.82 22.07
CA PHE A 129 -6.43 13.66 21.36
C PHE A 129 -5.24 14.06 20.49
N PHE A 130 -5.35 15.21 19.79
CA PHE A 130 -4.23 15.74 19.02
C PHE A 130 -3.00 15.97 19.90
N ARG A 131 -3.16 16.65 21.03
CA ARG A 131 -2.02 16.98 21.90
C ARG A 131 -1.36 15.77 22.55
N GLU A 132 -2.16 14.81 22.98
CA GLU A 132 -1.71 13.66 23.74
C GLU A 132 -1.17 12.55 22.83
N GLU A 133 -1.87 12.25 21.71
CA GLU A 133 -1.62 11.06 20.91
C GLU A 133 -0.94 11.33 19.56
N ILE A 134 -1.08 12.53 18.98
CA ILE A 134 -0.57 12.82 17.62
C ILE A 134 0.65 13.75 17.66
N PHE A 135 0.53 14.86 18.35
CA PHE A 135 1.53 15.93 18.36
C PHE A 135 2.96 15.47 18.69
N PRO A 136 3.19 14.55 19.66
CA PRO A 136 4.54 14.07 19.99
C PRO A 136 5.27 13.38 18.83
N PHE A 137 4.54 12.91 17.82
CA PHE A 137 5.11 12.19 16.67
C PHE A 137 5.25 13.05 15.42
N LEU A 138 4.82 14.31 15.46
CA LEU A 138 4.90 15.21 14.31
C LEU A 138 6.25 15.92 14.25
N GLN A 139 6.83 15.93 13.05
CA GLN A 139 8.10 16.63 12.79
C GLN A 139 7.91 17.49 11.53
N PRO A 140 7.54 18.76 11.67
CA PRO A 140 7.48 19.69 10.54
C PRO A 140 8.88 19.96 9.99
N VAL A 141 9.05 19.81 8.70
CA VAL A 141 10.31 20.07 8.00
C VAL A 141 10.08 21.23 7.02
N PRO A 142 10.89 22.30 7.09
CA PRO A 142 10.79 23.39 6.13
C PRO A 142 11.19 22.91 4.73
N VAL A 143 10.41 23.29 3.73
CA VAL A 143 10.70 22.99 2.32
C VAL A 143 11.66 24.04 1.78
N SER A 144 12.85 23.60 1.37
CA SER A 144 13.81 24.43 0.62
C SER A 144 14.27 23.67 -0.61
N LYS A 145 14.58 24.42 -1.69
CA LYS A 145 14.89 23.85 -3.02
C LYS A 145 16.03 22.81 -3.02
N ASP A 146 16.87 22.75 -1.97
CA ASP A 146 18.09 21.93 -1.98
C ASP A 146 18.15 20.79 -0.95
N LYS A 147 17.13 20.58 -0.09
CA LYS A 147 17.30 19.71 1.08
C LYS A 147 16.21 18.63 1.32
N VAL A 148 15.12 18.59 0.57
CA VAL A 148 13.92 17.85 0.99
C VAL A 148 13.74 16.48 0.35
N ILE A 149 14.39 16.19 -0.77
CA ILE A 149 14.15 14.94 -1.55
C ILE A 149 14.44 13.68 -0.72
N SER A 150 15.47 13.69 0.11
CA SER A 150 15.85 12.53 0.95
C SER A 150 14.89 12.25 2.12
N PHE A 151 14.03 13.22 2.47
CA PHE A 151 13.05 13.10 3.54
C PHE A 151 11.78 12.36 3.09
N LEU A 152 11.37 12.52 1.83
CA LEU A 152 10.16 11.94 1.29
C LEU A 152 10.39 10.46 0.94
N ARG A 153 9.81 9.57 1.72
CA ARG A 153 9.94 8.12 1.54
C ARG A 153 8.83 7.55 0.68
N ASP A 154 9.12 6.44 0.01
CA ASP A 154 8.16 5.69 -0.80
C ASP A 154 6.89 5.35 -0.02
N ASN A 155 5.77 5.48 -0.71
CA ASN A 155 4.42 5.10 -0.25
C ASN A 155 4.03 5.69 1.12
N ARG A 156 4.48 6.92 1.43
CA ARG A 156 4.12 7.60 2.68
C ARG A 156 3.32 8.85 2.38
N LEU A 157 2.34 9.08 3.24
CA LEU A 157 1.53 10.29 3.21
C LEU A 157 2.22 11.40 4.00
N TYR A 158 2.19 12.58 3.40
CA TYR A 158 2.67 13.82 4.00
C TYR A 158 1.57 14.87 3.95
N LEU A 159 1.63 15.81 4.86
CA LEU A 159 0.87 17.04 4.81
C LEU A 159 1.80 18.17 4.41
N ALA A 160 1.56 18.78 3.25
CA ALA A 160 2.20 20.01 2.83
C ALA A 160 1.40 21.20 3.37
N VAL A 161 2.08 22.17 3.98
CA VAL A 161 1.45 23.33 4.63
C VAL A 161 2.10 24.60 4.15
N ARG A 162 1.27 25.57 3.72
CA ARG A 162 1.70 26.94 3.40
C ARG A 162 1.30 27.86 4.56
N LEU A 163 2.27 28.62 5.01
CA LEU A 163 2.17 29.46 6.19
C LEU A 163 2.60 30.88 5.87
N HIS A 164 2.02 31.86 6.58
CA HIS A 164 2.47 33.24 6.56
C HIS A 164 3.03 33.63 7.94
N LEU A 165 4.28 34.05 7.97
CA LEU A 165 4.91 34.51 9.22
C LEU A 165 4.17 35.78 9.73
N LYS A 166 3.73 35.72 10.98
CA LYS A 166 3.06 36.87 11.63
C LYS A 166 3.98 38.07 11.74
N GLY A 167 3.41 39.26 11.63
CA GLY A 167 4.16 40.51 11.75
C GLY A 167 4.82 41.00 10.45
N LEU A 168 4.82 40.23 9.36
CA LEU A 168 5.30 40.68 8.06
C LEU A 168 4.13 41.07 7.13
N PRO A 169 4.21 42.19 6.39
CA PRO A 169 3.17 42.60 5.47
C PRO A 169 3.05 41.65 4.26
N PRO A 170 1.90 41.61 3.57
CA PRO A 170 1.72 40.85 2.33
C PRO A 170 2.81 41.19 1.30
N GLY A 171 3.39 40.16 0.69
CA GLY A 171 4.47 40.31 -0.32
C GLY A 171 5.87 40.51 0.24
N ALA A 172 6.06 40.63 1.55
CA ALA A 172 7.39 40.73 2.14
C ALA A 172 8.23 39.47 1.90
N PRO A 173 9.52 39.60 1.57
CA PRO A 173 10.42 38.46 1.44
C PRO A 173 10.42 37.61 2.72
N GLY A 174 10.31 36.27 2.56
CA GLY A 174 10.33 35.33 3.69
C GLY A 174 9.00 35.22 4.49
N ARG A 175 7.95 36.01 4.13
CA ARG A 175 6.66 35.88 4.77
C ARG A 175 6.01 34.56 4.51
N THR A 176 5.96 34.10 3.27
CA THR A 176 5.39 32.81 2.89
C THR A 176 6.43 31.73 3.06
N GLN A 177 6.09 30.70 3.82
CA GLN A 177 6.94 29.56 4.10
C GLN A 177 6.16 28.29 3.87
N TYR A 178 6.87 27.24 3.47
CA TYR A 178 6.31 25.92 3.18
C TYR A 178 6.93 24.88 4.08
N PHE A 179 6.10 24.00 4.59
CA PHE A 179 6.52 22.88 5.41
C PHE A 179 5.89 21.59 4.93
N VAL A 180 6.58 20.48 5.17
CA VAL A 180 6.00 19.15 5.02
C VAL A 180 6.11 18.38 6.32
N MET A 181 5.09 17.59 6.62
CA MET A 181 5.06 16.72 7.78
C MET A 181 4.69 15.32 7.35
N LYS A 182 5.48 14.33 7.78
CA LYS A 182 5.11 12.93 7.62
C LYS A 182 3.95 12.61 8.58
N GLN A 183 2.94 11.90 8.09
CA GLN A 183 1.85 11.47 8.93
C GLN A 183 2.24 10.24 9.76
N PRO A 184 1.86 10.17 11.06
CA PRO A 184 2.41 9.19 12.00
C PRO A 184 1.65 7.84 12.02
N TYR A 185 1.22 7.29 10.88
CA TYR A 185 0.42 6.05 10.80
C TYR A 185 1.07 4.80 11.42
N SER A 186 2.37 4.81 11.65
CA SER A 186 3.04 3.71 12.34
C SER A 186 2.86 3.75 13.87
N LYS A 187 2.31 4.83 14.39
CA LYS A 187 2.13 5.09 15.83
C LYS A 187 0.67 5.31 16.22
N VAL A 188 -0.10 5.94 15.35
CA VAL A 188 -1.50 6.29 15.57
C VAL A 188 -2.32 5.77 14.40
N PRO A 189 -3.46 5.11 14.63
CA PRO A 189 -4.35 4.66 13.54
C PRO A 189 -4.75 5.82 12.62
N ARG A 190 -4.97 5.54 11.35
CA ARG A 190 -5.41 6.55 10.38
C ARG A 190 -6.84 7.02 10.62
N PHE A 191 -7.70 6.11 11.09
CA PHE A 191 -9.11 6.37 11.36
C PHE A 191 -9.33 6.40 12.86
N ILE A 192 -9.81 7.51 13.35
CA ILE A 192 -10.02 7.75 14.79
C ILE A 192 -11.51 7.69 15.08
N GLU A 193 -11.88 6.85 16.03
CA GLU A 193 -13.22 6.82 16.59
C GLU A 193 -13.37 7.96 17.60
N LEU A 194 -14.38 8.80 17.39
CA LEU A 194 -14.71 9.87 18.31
C LEU A 194 -15.84 9.42 19.26
N PRO A 195 -16.04 10.11 20.39
CA PRO A 195 -17.11 9.78 21.34
C PRO A 195 -18.48 9.68 20.66
N LYS A 196 -19.21 8.63 20.97
CA LYS A 196 -20.57 8.41 20.49
C LYS A 196 -21.50 9.49 21.05
N VAL A 197 -22.39 10.02 20.20
CA VAL A 197 -23.42 11.00 20.61
C VAL A 197 -24.79 10.51 20.15
N GLY A 198 -25.68 10.28 21.11
CA GLY A 198 -26.96 9.64 20.84
C GLY A 198 -26.78 8.25 20.24
N ASN A 199 -27.41 8.01 19.10
CA ASN A 199 -27.30 6.75 18.37
C ASN A 199 -26.18 6.74 17.30
N ASN A 200 -25.49 7.87 17.11
CA ASN A 200 -24.50 8.02 16.05
C ASN A 200 -23.09 7.74 16.55
N TYR A 201 -22.36 6.95 15.78
CA TYR A 201 -20.92 6.73 15.88
C TYR A 201 -20.20 7.72 14.98
N TYR A 202 -19.01 8.13 15.37
CA TYR A 202 -18.26 9.15 14.63
C TYR A 202 -16.85 8.69 14.33
N LEU A 203 -16.42 8.90 13.10
CA LEU A 203 -15.08 8.60 12.62
C LEU A 203 -14.46 9.86 12.03
N MET A 204 -13.14 9.98 12.10
CA MET A 204 -12.39 11.07 11.51
C MET A 204 -11.03 10.60 11.04
N PHE A 205 -10.55 11.13 9.92
CA PHE A 205 -9.17 10.93 9.48
C PHE A 205 -8.18 11.67 10.39
N ILE A 206 -7.06 11.02 10.69
CA ILE A 206 -5.97 11.65 11.46
C ILE A 206 -5.45 12.92 10.77
N GLU A 207 -5.38 12.95 9.45
CA GLU A 207 -4.98 14.14 8.68
C GLU A 207 -5.91 15.32 8.90
N ASP A 208 -7.21 15.10 9.07
CA ASP A 208 -8.16 16.18 9.37
C ASP A 208 -8.05 16.66 10.84
N ILE A 209 -7.70 15.75 11.77
CA ILE A 209 -7.35 16.12 13.15
C ILE A 209 -6.11 17.00 13.16
N ILE A 210 -5.07 16.65 12.39
CA ILE A 210 -3.84 17.45 12.26
C ILE A 210 -4.17 18.83 11.65
N LYS A 211 -4.95 18.85 10.55
CA LYS A 211 -5.39 20.11 9.90
C LYS A 211 -6.19 21.02 10.83
N ALA A 212 -6.98 20.45 11.75
CA ALA A 212 -7.75 21.20 12.74
C ALA A 212 -6.88 21.85 13.85
N ASN A 213 -5.62 21.42 13.99
CA ASN A 213 -4.71 21.84 15.06
C ASN A 213 -3.37 22.40 14.54
N LEU A 214 -3.31 22.88 13.29
CA LEU A 214 -2.11 23.48 12.72
C LEU A 214 -1.63 24.73 13.48
N ASP A 215 -2.54 25.45 14.14
CA ASP A 215 -2.23 26.57 15.01
C ASP A 215 -1.37 26.19 16.24
N VAL A 216 -1.50 24.95 16.72
CA VAL A 216 -0.67 24.42 17.81
C VAL A 216 0.73 24.08 17.31
N ILE A 217 0.84 23.55 16.08
CA ILE A 217 2.12 23.16 15.49
C ILE A 217 2.93 24.40 15.10
N PHE A 218 2.27 25.46 14.63
CA PHE A 218 2.89 26.67 14.07
C PHE A 218 2.42 27.95 14.78
N PRO A 219 2.72 28.15 16.06
CA PRO A 219 2.18 29.25 16.85
C PRO A 219 2.59 30.67 16.37
N GLY A 220 3.70 30.77 15.63
CA GLY A 220 4.18 32.04 15.06
C GLY A 220 3.66 32.39 13.68
N TYR A 221 2.74 31.60 13.13
CA TYR A 221 2.28 31.70 11.76
C TYR A 221 0.76 31.81 11.65
N ASP A 222 0.30 32.38 10.55
CA ASP A 222 -1.06 32.23 10.06
C ASP A 222 -1.07 31.10 9.03
N VAL A 223 -1.96 30.13 9.20
CA VAL A 223 -2.11 28.99 8.29
C VAL A 223 -2.89 29.43 7.07
N ASP A 224 -2.25 29.46 5.90
CA ASP A 224 -2.92 29.75 4.65
C ASP A 224 -3.68 28.53 4.12
N SER A 225 -2.97 27.45 3.87
CA SER A 225 -3.55 26.23 3.30
C SER A 225 -2.73 24.97 3.62
N SER A 226 -3.38 23.81 3.52
CA SER A 226 -2.70 22.53 3.75
C SER A 226 -3.32 21.41 2.92
N TYR A 227 -2.47 20.59 2.29
CA TYR A 227 -2.85 19.54 1.35
C TYR A 227 -2.08 18.26 1.59
N CYS A 228 -2.75 17.13 1.37
CA CYS A 228 -2.07 15.83 1.40
C CYS A 228 -1.27 15.63 0.12
N ILE A 229 -0.08 15.06 0.27
CA ILE A 229 0.77 14.62 -0.83
C ILE A 229 1.32 13.22 -0.55
N LYS A 230 1.62 12.48 -1.62
CA LYS A 230 2.21 11.15 -1.56
C LYS A 230 3.19 10.98 -2.70
N ILE A 231 4.34 10.36 -2.41
CA ILE A 231 5.31 9.95 -3.42
C ILE A 231 5.32 8.43 -3.50
N SER A 232 5.29 7.91 -4.72
CA SER A 232 5.59 6.52 -5.02
C SER A 232 6.87 6.47 -5.83
N ARG A 233 7.75 5.52 -5.48
CA ARG A 233 9.04 5.32 -6.13
C ARG A 233 9.04 4.02 -6.90
N ASP A 234 9.92 3.94 -7.89
CA ASP A 234 10.09 2.73 -8.67
C ASP A 234 10.41 1.54 -7.75
N ALA A 235 9.71 0.43 -7.99
CA ALA A 235 9.85 -0.80 -7.24
C ALA A 235 10.80 -1.79 -7.91
N ASP A 236 11.23 -1.54 -9.15
CA ASP A 236 11.99 -2.54 -9.89
C ASP A 236 13.46 -2.62 -9.42
N ILE A 237 13.92 -3.87 -9.30
CA ILE A 237 15.30 -4.20 -8.95
C ILE A 237 15.94 -4.81 -10.19
N LEU A 238 16.51 -3.96 -11.04
CA LEU A 238 17.34 -4.43 -12.15
C LEU A 238 18.57 -5.11 -11.57
N ILE A 239 18.73 -6.40 -11.78
CA ILE A 239 19.89 -7.20 -11.37
C ILE A 239 20.63 -7.61 -12.65
N ASP A 240 21.94 -7.58 -12.58
CA ASP A 240 22.76 -8.14 -13.63
C ASP A 240 22.63 -9.67 -13.61
N ASP A 241 21.99 -10.22 -14.64
CA ASP A 241 21.76 -11.66 -14.76
C ASP A 241 23.07 -12.46 -15.00
N ALA A 242 24.18 -11.78 -15.32
CA ALA A 242 25.52 -12.38 -15.44
C ALA A 242 26.26 -12.50 -14.09
N ALA A 243 25.72 -11.91 -13.01
CA ALA A 243 26.35 -11.93 -11.70
C ALA A 243 26.22 -13.29 -11.00
N ASN A 244 27.23 -13.65 -10.20
CA ASN A 244 27.17 -14.86 -9.37
C ASN A 244 26.18 -14.67 -8.18
N THR A 245 25.82 -15.79 -7.53
CA THR A 245 24.79 -15.78 -6.45
C THR A 245 25.12 -14.80 -5.31
N SER A 246 26.39 -14.66 -4.92
CA SER A 246 26.80 -13.75 -3.84
C SER A 246 26.66 -12.30 -4.28
N GLU A 247 27.02 -11.98 -5.50
CA GLU A 247 26.83 -10.64 -6.09
C GLU A 247 25.37 -10.30 -6.26
N ILE A 248 24.52 -11.25 -6.68
CA ILE A 248 23.06 -11.08 -6.75
C ILE A 248 22.50 -10.72 -5.37
N ILE A 249 22.89 -11.44 -4.32
CA ILE A 249 22.44 -11.16 -2.94
C ILE A 249 22.84 -9.74 -2.50
N GLU A 250 24.10 -9.35 -2.76
CA GLU A 250 24.59 -7.98 -2.42
C GLU A 250 23.89 -6.90 -3.27
N GLN A 251 23.65 -7.18 -4.55
CA GLN A 251 22.89 -6.27 -5.41
C GLN A 251 21.44 -6.10 -4.90
N VAL A 252 20.75 -7.20 -4.54
CA VAL A 252 19.39 -7.14 -3.97
C VAL A 252 19.39 -6.35 -2.67
N LYS A 253 20.30 -6.63 -1.73
CA LYS A 253 20.43 -5.89 -0.46
C LYS A 253 20.65 -4.39 -0.68
N THR A 254 21.54 -4.05 -1.61
CA THR A 254 21.88 -2.65 -1.91
C THR A 254 20.71 -1.94 -2.57
N LYS A 255 20.05 -2.59 -3.53
CA LYS A 255 18.94 -2.01 -4.28
C LYS A 255 17.66 -1.93 -3.47
N VAL A 256 17.35 -2.88 -2.58
CA VAL A 256 16.28 -2.77 -1.58
C VAL A 256 16.49 -1.55 -0.68
N LYS A 257 17.73 -1.29 -0.25
CA LYS A 257 18.06 -0.06 0.50
C LYS A 257 17.91 1.21 -0.36
N LYS A 258 18.36 1.17 -1.62
CA LYS A 258 18.24 2.28 -2.57
C LYS A 258 16.81 2.54 -3.02
N ARG A 259 15.92 1.53 -3.07
CA ARG A 259 14.49 1.71 -3.37
C ARG A 259 13.83 2.77 -2.47
N LYS A 260 14.30 2.91 -1.23
CA LYS A 260 13.83 3.95 -0.30
C LYS A 260 14.18 5.38 -0.78
N ILE A 261 15.07 5.53 -1.76
CA ILE A 261 15.60 6.78 -2.30
C ILE A 261 15.55 6.80 -3.85
N GLY A 262 15.00 5.77 -4.50
CA GLY A 262 14.90 5.63 -5.97
C GLY A 262 14.13 6.77 -6.63
N ASP A 263 14.11 6.81 -7.96
CA ASP A 263 13.44 7.84 -8.74
C ASP A 263 11.93 7.86 -8.45
N VAL A 264 11.35 9.05 -8.48
CA VAL A 264 9.91 9.23 -8.31
C VAL A 264 9.22 8.69 -9.57
N CYS A 265 8.27 7.78 -9.40
CA CYS A 265 7.45 7.31 -10.51
C CYS A 265 6.03 7.91 -10.48
N ARG A 266 5.62 8.45 -9.34
CA ARG A 266 4.30 9.05 -9.17
C ARG A 266 4.30 10.03 -8.01
N PHE A 267 3.80 11.25 -8.25
CA PHE A 267 3.51 12.25 -7.23
C PHE A 267 2.02 12.52 -7.19
N VAL A 268 1.35 11.99 -6.16
CA VAL A 268 -0.09 12.18 -5.94
C VAL A 268 -0.30 13.36 -5.02
N TYR A 269 -1.17 14.27 -5.40
CA TYR A 269 -1.48 15.47 -4.64
C TYR A 269 -2.98 15.73 -4.58
N ASP A 270 -3.44 16.40 -3.52
CA ASP A 270 -4.82 16.84 -3.39
C ASP A 270 -5.15 17.82 -4.53
N ARG A 271 -6.12 17.47 -5.39
CA ARG A 271 -6.52 18.28 -6.56
C ARG A 271 -6.98 19.69 -6.22
N ALA A 272 -7.35 19.94 -4.96
CA ALA A 272 -7.73 21.28 -4.49
C ALA A 272 -6.51 22.17 -4.20
N MET A 273 -5.28 21.63 -4.31
CA MET A 273 -4.06 22.41 -4.13
C MET A 273 -3.93 23.47 -5.24
N PRO A 274 -3.75 24.77 -4.89
CA PRO A 274 -3.53 25.83 -5.87
C PRO A 274 -2.27 25.59 -6.72
N GLN A 275 -2.31 26.02 -7.97
CA GLN A 275 -1.23 25.76 -8.93
C GLN A 275 0.11 26.35 -8.47
N ASP A 276 0.10 27.54 -7.89
CA ASP A 276 1.30 28.21 -7.36
C ASP A 276 1.96 27.41 -6.22
N PHE A 277 1.15 26.74 -5.38
CA PHE A 277 1.66 25.87 -4.33
C PHE A 277 2.21 24.56 -4.92
N LEU A 278 1.50 23.97 -5.87
CA LEU A 278 1.95 22.78 -6.57
C LEU A 278 3.27 23.02 -7.30
N ASP A 279 3.38 24.11 -8.04
CA ASP A 279 4.60 24.50 -8.77
C ASP A 279 5.78 24.68 -7.80
N TYR A 280 5.57 25.28 -6.64
CA TYR A 280 6.61 25.40 -5.62
C TYR A 280 7.12 24.03 -5.14
N LEU A 281 6.20 23.06 -4.91
CA LEU A 281 6.58 21.71 -4.49
C LEU A 281 7.29 20.93 -5.61
N ILE A 282 6.83 21.06 -6.85
CA ILE A 282 7.47 20.46 -8.04
C ILE A 282 8.92 20.92 -8.13
N ASP A 283 9.14 22.22 -8.06
CA ASP A 283 10.49 22.81 -8.11
C ASP A 283 11.36 22.36 -6.93
N ALA A 284 10.79 22.37 -5.71
CA ALA A 284 11.52 22.02 -4.49
C ALA A 284 11.87 20.52 -4.40
N PHE A 285 11.03 19.66 -4.96
CA PHE A 285 11.23 18.21 -4.93
C PHE A 285 11.82 17.64 -6.22
N HIS A 286 12.05 18.49 -7.24
CA HIS A 286 12.53 18.10 -8.58
C HIS A 286 11.65 17.01 -9.22
N ILE A 287 10.32 17.21 -9.15
CA ILE A 287 9.32 16.28 -9.70
C ILE A 287 9.15 16.58 -11.20
N ASP A 288 9.17 15.54 -12.03
CA ASP A 288 8.77 15.69 -13.44
C ASP A 288 7.23 15.87 -13.51
N ARG A 289 6.78 16.83 -14.31
CA ARG A 289 5.33 17.10 -14.47
C ARG A 289 4.55 15.88 -15.01
N ARG A 290 5.22 14.96 -15.69
CA ARG A 290 4.63 13.69 -16.15
C ARG A 290 4.34 12.71 -15.02
N GLU A 291 4.89 12.93 -13.83
CA GLU A 291 4.68 12.11 -12.64
C GLU A 291 3.50 12.58 -11.79
N LEU A 292 2.93 13.73 -12.13
CA LEU A 292 1.84 14.34 -11.39
C LEU A 292 0.54 13.58 -11.60
N VAL A 293 -0.11 13.21 -10.49
CA VAL A 293 -1.43 12.57 -10.49
C VAL A 293 -2.33 13.32 -9.52
N PRO A 294 -3.37 14.00 -10.02
CA PRO A 294 -4.35 14.63 -9.14
C PRO A 294 -5.12 13.54 -8.39
N GLY A 295 -5.14 13.64 -7.09
CA GLY A 295 -5.84 12.73 -6.19
C GLY A 295 -7.03 13.39 -5.50
N ASP A 296 -7.62 12.65 -4.56
CA ASP A 296 -8.67 13.16 -3.69
C ASP A 296 -8.08 13.97 -2.54
N LYS A 297 -8.96 14.56 -1.75
CA LYS A 297 -8.60 15.23 -0.51
C LYS A 297 -7.90 14.28 0.50
N HIS A 298 -8.41 13.05 0.60
CA HIS A 298 -7.80 11.98 1.39
C HIS A 298 -7.15 10.98 0.42
N LEU A 299 -5.85 11.11 0.27
CA LEU A 299 -5.07 10.21 -0.58
C LEU A 299 -5.00 8.80 0.05
N ASN A 300 -4.55 7.81 -0.73
CA ASN A 300 -4.27 6.46 -0.23
C ASN A 300 -5.49 5.74 0.33
N LEU A 301 -6.58 5.66 -0.45
CA LEU A 301 -7.81 4.99 -0.03
C LEU A 301 -7.66 3.46 0.12
N GLU A 302 -6.49 2.88 -0.19
CA GLU A 302 -6.17 1.50 0.16
C GLU A 302 -6.29 1.24 1.68
N ASP A 303 -6.08 2.27 2.50
CA ASP A 303 -6.20 2.16 3.95
C ASP A 303 -7.65 1.97 4.44
N LEU A 304 -8.66 2.20 3.59
CA LEU A 304 -10.07 1.96 3.95
C LEU A 304 -10.34 0.52 4.39
N ARG A 305 -9.47 -0.45 4.03
CA ARG A 305 -9.50 -1.82 4.57
C ARG A 305 -9.42 -1.89 6.10
N HIS A 306 -8.85 -0.84 6.71
CA HIS A 306 -8.68 -0.71 8.15
C HIS A 306 -9.70 0.24 8.78
N LEU A 307 -10.74 0.65 8.02
CA LEU A 307 -11.81 1.49 8.56
C LEU A 307 -12.53 0.73 9.68
N PRO A 308 -12.56 1.24 10.91
CA PRO A 308 -13.23 0.56 12.01
C PRO A 308 -14.74 0.50 11.79
N ASN A 309 -15.36 -0.57 12.25
CA ASN A 309 -16.80 -0.72 12.29
C ASN A 309 -17.31 -0.53 13.73
N PRO A 310 -17.66 0.69 14.15
CA PRO A 310 -18.13 0.95 15.49
C PRO A 310 -19.58 0.50 15.73
N ASN A 311 -20.34 0.19 14.66
CA ASN A 311 -21.72 -0.23 14.78
C ASN A 311 -21.85 -1.76 14.79
N PRO A 312 -22.16 -2.40 15.94
CA PRO A 312 -22.25 -3.85 16.05
C PRO A 312 -23.38 -4.47 15.20
N ASN A 313 -24.34 -3.65 14.72
CA ASN A 313 -25.43 -4.13 13.87
C ASN A 313 -25.04 -4.29 12.40
N ILE A 314 -23.87 -3.81 12.00
CA ILE A 314 -23.34 -4.06 10.64
C ILE A 314 -22.51 -5.32 10.70
N HIS A 315 -23.05 -6.38 10.15
CA HIS A 315 -22.36 -7.68 10.13
C HIS A 315 -21.45 -7.79 8.90
N PRO A 316 -20.18 -8.19 9.08
CA PRO A 316 -19.32 -8.55 7.94
C PRO A 316 -19.84 -9.82 7.28
N ILE A 317 -19.41 -10.06 6.02
CA ILE A 317 -19.63 -11.37 5.40
C ILE A 317 -19.00 -12.44 6.28
N ARG A 318 -19.79 -13.44 6.64
CA ARG A 318 -19.29 -14.60 7.33
C ARG A 318 -18.36 -15.39 6.40
N LYS A 319 -17.07 -15.25 6.59
CA LYS A 319 -16.08 -16.04 5.83
C LYS A 319 -16.23 -17.51 6.23
N PRO A 320 -16.42 -18.42 5.25
CA PRO A 320 -16.44 -19.84 5.54
C PRO A 320 -15.09 -20.25 6.16
N GLN A 321 -15.14 -21.11 7.19
CA GLN A 321 -13.92 -21.69 7.73
C GLN A 321 -13.36 -22.71 6.74
N PRO A 322 -12.04 -22.79 6.55
CA PRO A 322 -11.43 -23.83 5.73
C PRO A 322 -11.82 -25.20 6.22
N MET A 323 -12.19 -26.08 5.29
CA MET A 323 -12.63 -27.44 5.60
C MET A 323 -11.47 -28.29 6.09
N LYS A 324 -11.68 -28.98 7.20
CA LYS A 324 -10.82 -30.12 7.59
C LYS A 324 -11.30 -31.37 6.87
N LEU A 325 -10.38 -32.12 6.27
CA LEU A 325 -10.71 -33.37 5.61
C LEU A 325 -10.96 -34.46 6.67
N THR A 326 -12.15 -35.02 6.63
CA THR A 326 -12.55 -36.09 7.57
C THR A 326 -11.77 -37.39 7.41
N CYS A 327 -11.15 -37.59 6.24
CA CYS A 327 -10.29 -38.75 5.98
C CYS A 327 -8.90 -38.62 6.63
N LEU A 328 -8.53 -37.41 7.09
CA LEU A 328 -7.30 -37.15 7.83
C LEU A 328 -7.68 -36.94 9.30
N ASN A 329 -7.83 -38.03 10.05
CA ASN A 329 -8.03 -37.93 11.48
C ASN A 329 -6.79 -37.35 12.16
N GLU A 330 -6.96 -36.54 13.20
CA GLU A 330 -5.85 -35.96 13.99
C GLU A 330 -4.94 -37.03 14.63
N ARG A 331 -5.36 -38.30 14.58
CA ARG A 331 -4.63 -39.46 15.15
C ARG A 331 -3.96 -40.35 14.12
N GLU A 332 -4.24 -40.14 12.82
CA GLU A 332 -3.62 -40.90 11.73
C GLU A 332 -2.53 -40.11 11.07
N SER A 333 -1.37 -40.73 10.85
CA SER A 333 -0.25 -40.12 10.10
C SER A 333 -0.68 -39.83 8.66
N ILE A 334 -0.37 -38.64 8.19
CA ILE A 334 -0.60 -38.25 6.79
C ILE A 334 0.27 -39.13 5.87
N PHE A 335 1.48 -39.53 6.30
CA PHE A 335 2.32 -40.47 5.57
C PHE A 335 1.62 -41.79 5.34
N GLN A 336 1.03 -42.38 6.38
CA GLN A 336 0.27 -43.65 6.25
C GLN A 336 -0.94 -43.53 5.33
N TYR A 337 -1.54 -42.34 5.25
CA TYR A 337 -2.64 -42.09 4.33
C TYR A 337 -2.15 -42.03 2.89
N VAL A 338 -1.08 -41.24 2.59
CA VAL A 338 -0.57 -41.05 1.22
C VAL A 338 0.13 -42.29 0.67
N GLU A 339 0.61 -43.20 1.51
CA GLU A 339 1.08 -44.53 1.08
C GLU A 339 -0.02 -45.39 0.44
N LYS A 340 -1.28 -45.15 0.84
CA LYS A 340 -2.43 -45.92 0.38
C LYS A 340 -3.19 -45.23 -0.74
N LYS A 341 -3.19 -43.89 -0.75
CA LYS A 341 -4.01 -43.10 -1.65
C LYS A 341 -3.46 -41.68 -1.79
N ASP A 342 -3.47 -41.16 -3.03
CA ASP A 342 -3.15 -39.77 -3.31
C ASP A 342 -4.04 -38.79 -2.54
N LEU A 343 -3.46 -37.69 -2.05
CA LEU A 343 -4.15 -36.63 -1.35
C LEU A 343 -4.11 -35.34 -2.16
N LEU A 344 -5.28 -34.86 -2.58
CA LEU A 344 -5.42 -33.56 -3.25
C LEU A 344 -6.01 -32.53 -2.27
N LEU A 345 -5.28 -31.44 -2.05
CA LEU A 345 -5.72 -30.31 -1.22
C LEU A 345 -5.96 -29.09 -2.11
N HIS A 346 -7.05 -28.38 -1.86
CA HIS A 346 -7.45 -27.19 -2.62
C HIS A 346 -7.52 -25.99 -1.68
N TYR A 347 -6.48 -25.17 -1.67
CA TYR A 347 -6.41 -23.94 -0.87
C TYR A 347 -7.09 -22.76 -1.57
N PRO A 348 -7.73 -21.85 -0.84
CA PRO A 348 -7.87 -21.74 0.63
C PRO A 348 -9.08 -22.52 1.21
N TYR A 349 -9.74 -23.35 0.43
CA TYR A 349 -10.98 -24.04 0.85
C TYR A 349 -10.72 -25.21 1.81
N HIS A 350 -9.63 -25.95 1.63
CA HIS A 350 -9.13 -26.89 2.63
C HIS A 350 -8.20 -26.19 3.62
N SER A 351 -8.18 -26.70 4.87
CA SER A 351 -7.29 -26.16 5.90
C SER A 351 -5.83 -26.36 5.55
N PHE A 352 -5.04 -25.28 5.64
CA PHE A 352 -3.59 -25.34 5.46
C PHE A 352 -2.88 -26.12 6.59
N GLU A 353 -3.58 -26.35 7.71
CA GLU A 353 -3.09 -27.19 8.80
C GLU A 353 -2.69 -28.60 8.34
N HIS A 354 -3.35 -29.14 7.32
CA HIS A 354 -2.97 -30.46 6.76
C HIS A 354 -1.55 -30.43 6.19
N PHE A 355 -1.16 -29.37 5.49
CA PHE A 355 0.17 -29.23 4.96
C PHE A 355 1.22 -29.00 6.06
N THR A 356 0.91 -28.14 7.02
CA THR A 356 1.84 -27.87 8.14
C THR A 356 2.00 -29.11 9.03
N HIS A 357 0.94 -29.90 9.22
CA HIS A 357 1.01 -31.16 9.94
C HIS A 357 1.85 -32.20 9.19
N PHE A 358 1.64 -32.35 7.88
CA PHE A 358 2.49 -33.22 7.04
C PHE A 358 3.97 -32.86 7.16
N LEU A 359 4.29 -31.57 7.10
CA LEU A 359 5.66 -31.11 7.26
C LEU A 359 6.20 -31.36 8.67
N TYR A 360 5.38 -31.18 9.69
CA TYR A 360 5.72 -31.48 11.08
C TYR A 360 5.98 -32.98 11.29
N GLU A 361 5.15 -33.86 10.72
CA GLU A 361 5.40 -35.32 10.73
C GLU A 361 6.73 -35.64 10.05
N ALA A 362 7.04 -35.01 8.91
CA ALA A 362 8.28 -35.20 8.17
C ALA A 362 9.53 -34.93 9.03
N VAL A 363 9.45 -33.96 9.96
CA VAL A 363 10.54 -33.63 10.90
C VAL A 363 10.83 -34.81 11.82
N HIS A 364 9.79 -35.52 12.30
CA HIS A 364 9.89 -36.55 13.31
C HIS A 364 9.96 -37.97 12.74
N GLU A 365 9.53 -38.18 11.49
CA GLU A 365 9.52 -39.49 10.81
C GLU A 365 10.97 -39.94 10.50
N PRO A 366 11.48 -41.05 11.10
CA PRO A 366 12.85 -41.47 10.94
C PRO A 366 13.22 -41.85 9.50
N THR A 367 12.25 -42.28 8.69
CA THR A 367 12.47 -42.72 7.30
C THR A 367 12.67 -41.52 6.35
N VAL A 368 12.19 -40.34 6.72
CA VAL A 368 12.43 -39.10 5.98
C VAL A 368 13.85 -38.62 6.21
N ARG A 369 14.66 -38.60 5.18
CA ARG A 369 16.09 -38.21 5.22
C ARG A 369 16.31 -36.80 4.66
N GLU A 370 15.51 -36.40 3.68
CA GLU A 370 15.67 -35.15 2.96
C GLU A 370 14.31 -34.46 2.73
N ILE A 371 14.28 -33.16 2.87
CA ILE A 371 13.12 -32.30 2.58
C ILE A 371 13.56 -31.25 1.58
N MET A 372 12.88 -31.16 0.43
CA MET A 372 13.13 -30.18 -0.62
C MET A 372 11.90 -29.28 -0.79
N VAL A 373 12.09 -27.96 -0.77
CA VAL A 373 11.01 -26.98 -0.87
C VAL A 373 11.40 -25.84 -1.82
N THR A 374 10.45 -25.37 -2.62
CA THR A 374 10.55 -24.10 -3.36
C THR A 374 9.73 -23.04 -2.65
N GLN A 375 10.36 -21.90 -2.38
CA GLN A 375 9.73 -20.76 -1.72
C GLN A 375 9.69 -19.56 -2.68
N TYR A 376 8.49 -19.16 -3.08
CA TYR A 376 8.26 -17.91 -3.80
C TYR A 376 7.91 -16.77 -2.84
N ARG A 377 6.91 -16.97 -1.97
CA ARG A 377 6.49 -16.06 -0.90
C ARG A 377 6.13 -16.84 0.35
N VAL A 378 6.44 -16.28 1.50
CA VAL A 378 6.15 -16.89 2.79
C VAL A 378 5.72 -15.80 3.78
N ALA A 379 4.81 -16.14 4.71
CA ALA A 379 4.37 -15.21 5.74
C ALA A 379 5.52 -14.82 6.68
N GLU A 380 5.45 -13.62 7.24
CA GLU A 380 6.30 -13.26 8.39
C GLU A 380 6.09 -14.26 9.53
N ASN A 381 7.17 -14.71 10.18
CA ASN A 381 7.14 -15.73 11.24
C ASN A 381 6.44 -17.03 10.81
N SER A 382 6.71 -17.48 9.59
CA SER A 382 6.08 -18.65 8.98
C SER A 382 6.31 -19.93 9.78
N ALA A 383 5.22 -20.65 10.10
CA ALA A 383 5.30 -21.99 10.67
C ALA A 383 6.05 -22.98 9.74
N VAL A 384 5.96 -22.80 8.42
CA VAL A 384 6.70 -23.62 7.44
C VAL A 384 8.21 -23.44 7.62
N ILE A 385 8.70 -22.20 7.65
CA ILE A 385 10.12 -21.90 7.83
C ILE A 385 10.63 -22.43 9.18
N ASN A 386 9.89 -22.20 10.25
CA ASN A 386 10.27 -22.70 11.58
C ASN A 386 10.34 -24.23 11.61
N THR A 387 9.43 -24.91 10.94
CA THR A 387 9.43 -26.38 10.84
C THR A 387 10.60 -26.90 9.99
N LEU A 388 10.97 -26.21 8.90
CA LEU A 388 12.15 -26.57 8.09
C LEU A 388 13.45 -26.39 8.88
N ILE A 389 13.57 -25.33 9.66
CA ILE A 389 14.70 -25.12 10.58
C ILE A 389 14.76 -26.26 11.61
N ALA A 390 13.64 -26.60 12.24
CA ALA A 390 13.58 -27.72 13.18
C ALA A 390 13.97 -29.04 12.50
N ALA A 391 13.61 -29.27 11.24
CA ALA A 391 14.03 -30.44 10.48
C ALA A 391 15.56 -30.53 10.34
N ALA A 392 16.22 -29.42 9.96
CA ALA A 392 17.67 -29.35 9.84
C ALA A 392 18.36 -29.60 11.20
N GLN A 393 17.85 -28.98 12.27
CA GLN A 393 18.35 -29.20 13.64
C GLN A 393 18.18 -30.64 14.12
N ASN A 394 17.14 -31.36 13.64
CA ASN A 394 16.95 -32.78 13.88
C ASN A 394 17.77 -33.72 12.94
N GLY A 395 18.74 -33.16 12.19
CA GLY A 395 19.65 -33.90 11.37
C GLY A 395 19.09 -34.32 10.01
N LYS A 396 17.98 -33.78 9.56
CA LYS A 396 17.45 -33.96 8.21
C LYS A 396 18.23 -33.09 7.22
N LYS A 397 18.46 -33.57 6.00
CA LYS A 397 18.94 -32.71 4.92
C LYS A 397 17.81 -31.85 4.40
N VAL A 398 17.92 -30.52 4.56
CA VAL A 398 16.90 -29.58 4.09
C VAL A 398 17.47 -28.72 2.97
N THR A 399 16.79 -28.72 1.82
CA THR A 399 17.14 -27.90 0.67
C THR A 399 15.96 -26.96 0.34
N VAL A 400 16.17 -25.65 0.43
CA VAL A 400 15.14 -24.66 0.09
C VAL A 400 15.61 -23.80 -1.07
N PHE A 401 14.85 -23.83 -2.17
CA PHE A 401 15.05 -22.92 -3.30
C PHE A 401 14.23 -21.66 -3.06
N VAL A 402 14.90 -20.52 -2.84
CA VAL A 402 14.26 -19.24 -2.50
C VAL A 402 14.28 -18.30 -3.69
N GLU A 403 13.11 -17.77 -4.11
CA GLU A 403 13.01 -16.74 -5.14
C GLU A 403 13.38 -15.37 -4.55
N LEU A 404 14.56 -14.86 -4.92
CA LEU A 404 15.05 -13.58 -4.41
C LEU A 404 14.39 -12.35 -5.05
N LYS A 405 13.84 -12.51 -6.27
CA LYS A 405 13.16 -11.43 -7.01
C LYS A 405 11.63 -11.44 -6.81
N ALA A 406 11.11 -12.09 -5.77
CA ALA A 406 9.69 -12.01 -5.45
C ALA A 406 9.33 -10.58 -5.04
N ARG A 407 8.74 -9.81 -5.95
CA ARG A 407 8.48 -8.37 -5.78
C ARG A 407 7.77 -8.08 -4.46
N PHE A 408 8.29 -7.10 -3.71
CA PHE A 408 7.87 -6.66 -2.37
C PHE A 408 8.15 -7.65 -1.23
N ASP A 409 8.58 -8.86 -1.52
CA ASP A 409 8.96 -9.87 -0.52
C ASP A 409 10.48 -10.12 -0.48
N GLU A 410 11.27 -9.37 -1.24
CA GLU A 410 12.72 -9.54 -1.35
C GLU A 410 13.41 -9.46 0.02
N GLU A 411 13.01 -8.47 0.85
CA GLU A 411 13.58 -8.28 2.19
C GLU A 411 13.22 -9.47 3.11
N ASN A 412 11.97 -9.94 3.07
CA ASN A 412 11.51 -11.08 3.84
C ASN A 412 12.17 -12.39 3.36
N ASN A 413 12.27 -12.60 2.04
CA ASN A 413 12.90 -13.79 1.47
C ASN A 413 14.41 -13.86 1.77
N LEU A 414 15.11 -12.72 1.73
CA LEU A 414 16.51 -12.63 2.14
C LEU A 414 16.68 -12.95 3.63
N ALA A 415 15.86 -12.33 4.49
CA ALA A 415 15.93 -12.56 5.93
C ALA A 415 15.65 -14.01 6.30
N THR A 416 14.65 -14.64 5.68
CA THR A 416 14.34 -16.06 5.91
C THR A 416 15.45 -16.98 5.38
N ALA A 417 16.07 -16.66 4.23
CA ALA A 417 17.20 -17.42 3.70
C ALA A 417 18.41 -17.34 4.64
N GLU A 418 18.73 -16.16 5.18
CA GLU A 418 19.82 -16.00 6.16
C GLU A 418 19.55 -16.77 7.46
N MET A 419 18.29 -16.71 7.94
CA MET A 419 17.87 -17.43 9.15
C MET A 419 18.00 -18.96 8.97
N MET A 420 17.55 -19.49 7.83
CA MET A 420 17.69 -20.91 7.52
C MET A 420 19.16 -21.34 7.41
N LYS A 421 20.02 -20.56 6.72
CA LYS A 421 21.46 -20.82 6.64
C LYS A 421 22.16 -20.81 8.00
N ALA A 422 21.77 -19.91 8.90
CA ALA A 422 22.34 -19.83 10.25
C ALA A 422 21.92 -21.01 11.14
N SER A 423 20.89 -21.75 10.75
CA SER A 423 20.34 -22.87 11.53
C SER A 423 20.81 -24.26 11.04
N GLY A 424 21.71 -24.32 10.04
CA GLY A 424 22.26 -25.54 9.45
C GLY A 424 21.64 -25.86 8.10
#